data_feedd3bac1d981bf6e1a2a007c1f7514
#
_entry.id   feedd3bac1d981bf6e1a2a007c1f7514
#
_cell.length_a   1.000
_cell.length_b   1.000
_cell.length_c   1.000
_cell.angle_alpha   90.00
_cell.angle_beta   90.00
_cell.angle_gamma   90.00
#
_symmetry.space_group_name_H-M   'P 1'
#
loop_
_entity.id
_entity.type
_entity.pdbx_description
1 polymer ?
#
loop_
_entity_poly.entity_id
_entity_poly.type
_entity_poly.pdbx_seq_one_letter_code
_entity_poly.pdbx_strand_id
1 'polypeptide(L)' 'MKLPVLTADDKLAEIRRLYYQTTRQTIKEDFARALQLLKSMSGEEERERAAVYMDGLSQMRSDWAQRTQKGKGKREK' A
#
# COMPACT_ATOMS: atom_id res chain seq x y z
N MET A 1 7.34 -18.34 -19.78
CA MET A 1 7.17 -17.21 -20.03
C MET A 1 7.92 -16.42 -19.20
N LYS A 2 8.31 -15.50 -19.37
CA LYS A 2 9.01 -14.82 -18.67
C LYS A 2 8.29 -13.74 -18.19
N LEU A 3 8.59 -13.25 -17.15
CA LEU A 3 7.93 -12.13 -16.69
C LEU A 3 8.46 -10.95 -17.34
N PRO A 4 7.61 -10.14 -17.84
CA PRO A 4 8.07 -8.94 -18.47
C PRO A 4 8.52 -7.97 -17.41
N VAL A 5 9.31 -7.06 -17.78
CA VAL A 5 9.70 -5.98 -16.91
C VAL A 5 8.51 -5.09 -16.74
N LEU A 6 8.19 -4.74 -15.51
CA LEU A 6 7.06 -3.86 -15.27
C LEU A 6 7.41 -2.44 -15.61
N THR A 7 6.52 -1.79 -16.32
CA THR A 7 6.71 -0.37 -16.60
C THR A 7 6.19 0.42 -15.41
N ALA A 8 6.42 1.72 -15.43
CA ALA A 8 5.92 2.58 -14.36
C ALA A 8 4.40 2.49 -14.29
N ASP A 9 3.74 2.44 -15.44
CA ASP A 9 2.29 2.34 -15.45
C ASP A 9 1.85 1.01 -14.84
N ASP A 10 2.57 -0.06 -15.13
CA ASP A 10 2.23 -1.35 -14.58
C ASP A 10 2.39 -1.36 -13.08
N LYS A 11 3.45 -0.73 -12.59
CA LYS A 11 3.69 -0.68 -11.16
C LYS A 11 2.62 0.14 -10.47
N LEU A 12 2.26 1.25 -11.05
CA LEU A 12 1.22 2.09 -10.47
C LEU A 12 -0.11 1.36 -10.45
N ALA A 13 -0.43 0.65 -11.53
CA ALA A 13 -1.67 -0.10 -11.59
C ALA A 13 -1.70 -1.19 -10.52
N GLU A 14 -0.55 -1.82 -10.27
CA GLU A 14 -0.50 -2.86 -9.27
C GLU A 14 -0.67 -2.27 -7.88
N ILE A 15 -0.06 -1.14 -7.58
CA ILE A 15 -0.23 -0.50 -6.29
C ILE A 15 -1.68 -0.11 -6.10
N ARG A 16 -2.29 0.44 -7.15
CA ARG A 16 -3.68 0.82 -7.07
C ARG A 16 -4.58 -0.39 -6.82
N ARG A 17 -4.27 -1.51 -7.47
CA ARG A 17 -5.04 -2.72 -7.27
C ARG A 17 -4.90 -3.19 -5.83
N LEU A 18 -3.70 -3.14 -5.28
CA LEU A 18 -3.49 -3.52 -3.90
C LEU A 18 -4.30 -2.62 -2.97
N TYR A 19 -4.33 -1.34 -3.30
CA TYR A 19 -5.07 -0.39 -2.48
C TYR A 19 -6.56 -0.76 -2.42
N TYR A 20 -7.13 -1.15 -3.55
CA TYR A 20 -8.55 -1.43 -3.59
C TYR A 20 -8.89 -2.83 -3.11
N GLN A 21 -7.94 -3.74 -3.14
CA GLN A 21 -8.23 -5.12 -2.78
C GLN A 21 -7.71 -5.53 -1.43
N THR A 22 -6.91 -4.71 -0.79
CA THR A 22 -6.30 -5.09 0.46
C THR A 22 -7.35 -5.26 1.53
N THR A 23 -7.08 -6.16 2.47
CA THR A 23 -7.98 -6.38 3.59
C THR A 23 -7.18 -6.27 4.87
N ARG A 24 -7.90 -6.31 5.98
CA ARG A 24 -7.26 -6.22 7.28
C ARG A 24 -6.24 -7.34 7.46
N GLN A 25 -6.51 -8.49 6.89
CA GLN A 25 -5.61 -9.61 7.06
C GLN A 25 -4.42 -9.56 6.14
N THR A 26 -4.53 -8.92 4.98
CA THR A 26 -3.45 -8.90 4.03
C THR A 26 -2.76 -7.56 3.94
N ILE A 27 -3.21 -6.56 4.70
CA ILE A 27 -2.69 -5.21 4.56
C ILE A 27 -1.17 -5.14 4.77
N LYS A 28 -0.64 -5.90 5.69
CA LYS A 28 0.79 -5.84 5.93
C LYS A 28 1.57 -6.29 4.71
N GLU A 29 1.16 -7.40 4.11
CA GLU A 29 1.85 -7.91 2.96
C GLU A 29 1.61 -7.03 1.75
N ASP A 30 0.39 -6.56 1.61
CA ASP A 30 0.07 -5.70 0.48
C ASP A 30 0.83 -4.39 0.56
N PHE A 31 0.95 -3.84 1.77
CA PHE A 31 1.70 -2.62 1.96
C PHE A 31 3.17 -2.83 1.63
N ALA A 32 3.74 -3.94 2.08
CA ALA A 32 5.13 -4.22 1.80
C ALA A 32 5.37 -4.38 0.30
N ARG A 33 4.45 -5.06 -0.38
CA ARG A 33 4.58 -5.23 -1.81
C ARG A 33 4.48 -3.89 -2.53
N ALA A 34 3.52 -3.08 -2.13
CA ALA A 34 3.35 -1.77 -2.75
C ALA A 34 4.58 -0.91 -2.52
N LEU A 35 5.16 -1.00 -1.33
CA LEU A 35 6.34 -0.23 -1.02
C LEU A 35 7.51 -0.65 -1.92
N GLN A 36 7.65 -1.94 -2.16
CA GLN A 36 8.70 -2.40 -3.03
C GLN A 36 8.49 -1.90 -4.45
N LEU A 37 7.25 -1.90 -4.91
CA LEU A 37 6.98 -1.38 -6.23
C LEU A 37 7.31 0.10 -6.30
N LEU A 38 6.97 0.85 -5.26
CA LEU A 38 7.26 2.26 -5.23
C LEU A 38 8.76 2.50 -5.28
N LYS A 39 9.52 1.72 -4.51
CA LYS A 39 10.95 1.91 -4.48
C LYS A 39 11.59 1.61 -5.81
N SER A 40 10.99 0.75 -6.60
CA SER A 40 11.55 0.40 -7.89
C SER A 40 11.20 1.40 -8.98
N MET A 41 10.35 2.37 -8.67
CA MET A 41 10.01 3.39 -9.63
C MET A 41 11.11 4.44 -9.68
N SER A 42 11.48 4.85 -10.87
CA SER A 42 12.51 5.85 -10.99
C SER A 42 11.96 7.22 -11.37
N GLY A 43 10.76 7.28 -11.88
CA GLY A 43 10.18 8.56 -12.27
C GLY A 43 9.56 9.26 -11.10
N GLU A 44 9.84 10.55 -10.96
CA GLU A 44 9.33 11.30 -9.85
C GLU A 44 7.83 11.43 -9.91
N GLU A 45 7.32 11.65 -11.10
CA GLU A 45 5.90 11.81 -11.27
C GLU A 45 5.15 10.55 -10.93
N GLU A 46 5.66 9.41 -11.37
CA GLU A 46 5.01 8.15 -11.07
C GLU A 46 5.06 7.88 -9.57
N ARG A 47 6.18 8.24 -8.94
CA ARG A 47 6.29 8.01 -7.52
C ARG A 47 5.31 8.86 -6.74
N GLU A 48 5.07 10.08 -7.21
CA GLU A 48 4.12 10.93 -6.55
C GLU A 48 2.70 10.38 -6.65
N ARG A 49 2.37 9.86 -7.82
CA ARG A 49 1.04 9.28 -7.98
C ARG A 49 0.88 8.06 -7.10
N ALA A 50 1.92 7.24 -7.03
CA ALA A 50 1.86 6.06 -6.20
C ALA A 50 1.82 6.42 -4.73
N ALA A 51 2.44 7.52 -4.36
CA ALA A 51 2.49 7.92 -2.96
C ALA A 51 1.09 8.19 -2.41
N VAL A 52 0.17 8.62 -3.25
CA VAL A 52 -1.18 8.85 -2.81
C VAL A 52 -1.79 7.54 -2.33
N TYR A 53 -1.59 6.47 -3.10
CA TYR A 53 -2.12 5.18 -2.71
C TYR A 53 -1.36 4.63 -1.51
N MET A 54 -0.05 4.89 -1.45
CA MET A 54 0.74 4.43 -0.31
C MET A 54 0.27 5.09 0.97
N ASP A 55 -0.06 6.36 0.90
CA ASP A 55 -0.56 7.06 2.05
C ASP A 55 -1.87 6.43 2.53
N GLY A 56 -2.75 6.12 1.59
CA GLY A 56 -4.00 5.47 1.94
C GLY A 56 -3.78 4.09 2.55
N LEU A 57 -2.85 3.32 1.97
CA LEU A 57 -2.55 2.01 2.50
C LEU A 57 -1.97 2.12 3.92
N SER A 58 -1.11 3.09 4.12
CA SER A 58 -0.52 3.30 5.42
C SER A 58 -1.58 3.65 6.45
N GLN A 59 -2.53 4.49 6.07
CA GLN A 59 -3.58 4.86 6.97
C GLN A 59 -4.50 3.69 7.29
N MET A 60 -4.81 2.89 6.29
CA MET A 60 -5.63 1.72 6.53
C MET A 60 -4.93 0.75 7.48
N ARG A 61 -3.63 0.57 7.27
CA ARG A 61 -2.88 -0.33 8.11
C ARG A 61 -2.90 0.14 9.56
N SER A 62 -2.68 1.42 9.74
CA SER A 62 -2.67 1.98 11.07
C SER A 62 -4.04 1.90 11.72
N ASP A 63 -5.05 2.22 10.95
CA ASP A 63 -6.41 2.20 11.45
C ASP A 63 -6.84 0.80 11.86
N TRP A 64 -6.51 -0.18 11.03
CA TRP A 64 -6.89 -1.55 11.32
C TRP A 64 -6.09 -2.11 12.49
N ALA A 65 -4.85 -1.68 12.63
CA ALA A 65 -4.05 -2.11 13.76
C ALA A 65 -4.64 -1.57 15.06
N GLN A 66 -5.10 -0.34 15.03
CA GLN A 66 -5.70 0.24 16.22
C GLN A 66 -6.98 -0.47 16.59
N ARG A 67 -7.78 -0.79 15.59
CA ARG A 67 -9.00 -1.49 15.87
C ARG A 67 -8.73 -2.86 16.45
N THR A 68 -7.71 -3.51 15.96
CA THR A 68 -7.38 -4.80 16.45
C THR A 68 -6.99 -4.75 17.90
N GLN A 69 -6.38 -3.63 18.29
CA GLN A 69 -5.99 -3.51 19.64
C GLN A 69 -6.99 -2.90 20.49
N LYS A 70 -8.15 -2.63 20.02
CA LYS A 70 -9.06 -1.96 20.70
C LYS A 70 -9.11 -2.25 22.06
N GLY A 71 -9.15 -2.74 22.57
CA GLY A 71 -9.14 -2.87 23.90
C GLY A 71 -8.47 -1.80 24.56
N LYS A 72 -7.67 -1.28 24.13
CA LYS A 72 -7.02 -0.40 24.74
C LYS A 72 -7.37 0.76 24.45
N GLY A 73 -7.87 1.28 24.39
CA GLY A 73 -8.17 2.27 24.13
C GLY A 73 -8.35 3.11 23.90
N LYS A 74 -8.66 2.98 23.87
CA LYS A 74 -8.84 3.67 23.66
C LYS A 74 -8.82 4.64 23.74
N ARG A 75 -8.98 4.88 23.69
CA ARG A 75 -8.95 5.74 23.71
C ARG A 75 -8.87 6.67 23.77
N GLU A 76 -8.90 6.88 23.75
CA GLU A 76 -8.88 7.71 23.76
C GLU A 76 -8.78 8.45 23.70
N LYS A 77 -8.89 8.63 23.56
CA LYS A 77 -8.84 9.35 23.49
C LYS A 77 -8.86 9.83 23.65
#